data_9a4c733338a3252b0f236b85c3481a7b
#
_entry.id   9a4c733338a3252b0f236b85c3481a7b
#
_cell.length_a   1.000
_cell.length_b   1.000
_cell.length_c   1.000
_cell.angle_alpha   90.00
_cell.angle_beta   90.00
_cell.angle_gamma   90.00
#
_symmetry.space_group_name_H-M   'P 1'
#
loop_
_entity.id
_entity.type
_entity.pdbx_description
1 polymer ?
#
loop_
_entity_poly.entity_id
_entity_poly.type
_entity_poly.pdbx_seq_one_letter_code
_entity_poly.pdbx_strand_id
1 'polypeptide(L)'
;MYWRPWLVPPHRPRKLPVMARKAKSDGADAAANPGRLKQIAQTYKMTRKADPKVGLIIAAVGIVTFGVFLAIGFWVGHPIYLGILGFLLAFLAMAIIFGRRAERAAFGQMEGQPGAAAAVLQNVGRGWSTTPAVAMNRSQDVIHRAVGRAGIVLVAEGNPNRLKSLLAAEKKKMARIVLDVPVHDIIVGTEEGQVPLKKVRTTMLKLPRVLSGAQVAAANDRLRALGDLMSNMPMPKGPMPKGMRMPRGGPKTR
;
A
#
# COMPACT_ATOMS: atom_id res chain seq x y z
N MET A 1 -37.17 -17.31 69.66
CA MET A 1 -36.35 -16.18 69.28
C MET A 1 -36.15 -16.26 67.76
N TYR A 2 -37.07 -15.57 66.99
CA TYR A 2 -37.11 -15.69 65.49
C TYR A 2 -36.44 -14.48 64.89
N TRP A 3 -35.37 -14.70 64.15
CA TRP A 3 -34.72 -13.69 63.33
C TRP A 3 -35.49 -13.55 62.00
N ARG A 4 -36.01 -12.37 61.71
CA ARG A 4 -36.59 -12.03 60.42
C ARG A 4 -35.45 -11.44 59.51
N PRO A 5 -35.22 -11.98 58.33
CA PRO A 5 -34.31 -11.33 57.37
C PRO A 5 -35.00 -10.14 56.70
N TRP A 6 -34.28 -9.03 56.58
CA TRP A 6 -34.69 -7.78 55.96
C TRP A 6 -35.02 -8.00 54.49
N LEU A 7 -36.29 -7.71 54.12
CA LEU A 7 -36.72 -7.61 52.74
C LEU A 7 -36.16 -6.32 52.13
N VAL A 8 -35.14 -6.48 51.26
CA VAL A 8 -34.69 -5.41 50.37
C VAL A 8 -35.69 -5.30 49.22
N PRO A 9 -36.34 -4.15 49.01
CA PRO A 9 -37.23 -3.99 47.86
C PRO A 9 -36.46 -4.05 46.53
N PRO A 10 -37.03 -4.67 45.50
CA PRO A 10 -36.36 -4.76 44.20
C PRO A 10 -36.24 -3.37 43.59
N HIS A 11 -34.99 -2.97 43.31
CA HIS A 11 -34.69 -1.77 42.55
C HIS A 11 -35.29 -1.90 41.14
N ARG A 12 -36.32 -1.14 40.84
CA ARG A 12 -36.83 -0.96 39.49
C ARG A 12 -35.74 -0.28 38.65
N PRO A 13 -35.33 -0.84 37.53
CA PRO A 13 -34.40 -0.15 36.63
C PRO A 13 -35.10 1.10 36.07
N ARG A 14 -34.52 2.25 36.35
CA ARG A 14 -34.91 3.54 35.74
C ARG A 14 -34.73 3.41 34.25
N LYS A 15 -35.83 3.36 33.50
CA LYS A 15 -35.82 3.49 32.04
C LYS A 15 -35.28 4.88 31.69
N LEU A 16 -33.99 4.97 31.31
CA LEU A 16 -33.44 6.14 30.67
C LEU A 16 -34.16 6.31 29.33
N PRO A 17 -34.58 7.50 28.93
CA PRO A 17 -35.12 7.73 27.60
C PRO A 17 -33.99 7.53 26.61
N VAL A 18 -34.10 6.49 25.79
CA VAL A 18 -33.28 6.32 24.58
C VAL A 18 -33.71 7.43 23.63
N MET A 19 -33.07 8.58 23.76
CA MET A 19 -33.06 9.56 22.68
C MET A 19 -32.33 8.93 21.51
N ALA A 20 -33.07 8.25 20.66
CA ALA A 20 -32.65 7.90 19.32
C ALA A 20 -32.38 9.20 18.56
N ARG A 21 -31.20 9.75 18.77
CA ARG A 21 -30.62 10.79 17.90
C ARG A 21 -30.30 10.07 16.61
N LYS A 22 -31.27 10.08 15.70
CA LYS A 22 -31.12 9.71 14.30
C LYS A 22 -30.01 10.62 13.76
N ALA A 23 -28.77 10.22 13.97
CA ALA A 23 -27.61 10.89 13.40
C ALA A 23 -27.74 10.75 11.88
N LYS A 24 -27.87 11.90 11.27
CA LYS A 24 -27.85 12.11 9.85
C LYS A 24 -26.49 11.66 9.32
N SER A 25 -26.36 10.34 9.03
CA SER A 25 -25.14 9.71 8.51
C SER A 25 -24.96 9.90 7.01
N ASP A 26 -25.96 10.52 6.34
CA ASP A 26 -25.97 10.63 4.87
C ASP A 26 -25.00 11.68 4.31
N GLY A 27 -24.40 12.53 5.16
CA GLY A 27 -23.46 13.57 4.70
C GLY A 27 -21.99 13.22 4.78
N ALA A 28 -21.59 12.35 5.71
CA ALA A 28 -20.20 11.98 5.91
C ALA A 28 -19.72 10.89 4.94
N ASP A 29 -20.61 9.92 4.62
CA ASP A 29 -20.28 8.83 3.68
C ASP A 29 -20.23 9.32 2.21
N ALA A 30 -20.99 10.34 1.86
CA ALA A 30 -20.94 10.97 0.53
C ALA A 30 -19.64 11.78 0.30
N ALA A 31 -19.02 12.29 1.34
CA ALA A 31 -17.74 12.99 1.26
C ALA A 31 -16.56 12.01 1.23
N ALA A 32 -16.71 10.81 1.84
CA ALA A 32 -15.68 9.78 1.90
C ALA A 32 -15.58 8.93 0.62
N ASN A 33 -16.65 8.89 -0.21
CA ASN A 33 -16.68 8.08 -1.42
C ASN A 33 -17.22 8.89 -2.61
N PRO A 34 -16.39 9.73 -3.24
CA PRO A 34 -16.80 10.49 -4.41
C PRO A 34 -17.26 9.52 -5.49
N GLY A 35 -18.46 9.73 -6.04
CA GLY A 35 -19.04 8.84 -7.06
C GLY A 35 -18.03 8.52 -8.16
N ARG A 36 -18.12 7.32 -8.75
CA ARG A 36 -17.17 6.79 -9.75
C ARG A 36 -16.76 7.79 -10.82
N LEU A 37 -17.70 8.61 -11.29
CA LEU A 37 -17.42 9.67 -12.28
C LEU A 37 -16.51 10.77 -11.71
N LYS A 38 -16.70 11.18 -10.45
CA LYS A 38 -15.82 12.14 -9.79
C LYS A 38 -14.41 11.59 -9.59
N GLN A 39 -14.29 10.31 -9.27
CA GLN A 39 -12.98 9.63 -9.15
C GLN A 39 -12.25 9.61 -10.50
N ILE A 40 -12.94 9.27 -11.59
CA ILE A 40 -12.37 9.30 -12.94
C ILE A 40 -11.94 10.72 -13.31
N ALA A 41 -12.78 11.73 -13.02
CA ALA A 41 -12.45 13.13 -13.30
C ALA A 41 -11.25 13.63 -12.47
N GLN A 42 -11.14 13.23 -11.21
CA GLN A 42 -9.97 13.53 -10.37
C GLN A 42 -8.70 12.88 -10.89
N THR A 43 -8.79 11.60 -11.24
CA THR A 43 -7.66 10.86 -11.85
C THR A 43 -7.23 11.51 -13.16
N TYR A 44 -8.16 11.92 -14.00
CA TYR A 44 -7.86 12.64 -15.24
C TYR A 44 -7.15 13.97 -14.97
N LYS A 45 -7.64 14.79 -14.01
CA LYS A 45 -6.98 16.05 -13.62
C LYS A 45 -5.56 15.84 -13.13
N MET A 46 -5.33 14.80 -12.29
CA MET A 46 -3.99 14.44 -11.81
C MET A 46 -3.07 14.00 -12.95
N THR A 47 -3.57 13.13 -13.83
CA THR A 47 -2.81 12.64 -14.99
C THR A 47 -2.47 13.79 -15.95
N ARG A 48 -3.40 14.73 -16.19
CA ARG A 48 -3.17 15.90 -17.04
C ARG A 48 -2.14 16.87 -16.47
N LYS A 49 -2.02 16.97 -15.14
CA LYS A 49 -0.96 17.77 -14.50
C LYS A 49 0.43 17.19 -14.74
N ALA A 50 0.53 15.85 -14.72
CA ALA A 50 1.79 15.16 -14.98
C ALA A 50 2.13 15.03 -16.48
N ASP A 51 1.11 14.88 -17.33
CA ASP A 51 1.24 14.75 -18.79
C ASP A 51 0.15 15.61 -19.48
N PRO A 52 0.47 16.86 -19.88
CA PRO A 52 -0.50 17.74 -20.50
C PRO A 52 -1.04 17.23 -21.84
N LYS A 53 -0.30 16.35 -22.53
CA LYS A 53 -0.68 15.77 -23.83
C LYS A 53 -1.61 14.56 -23.70
N VAL A 54 -1.94 14.12 -22.49
CA VAL A 54 -2.75 12.90 -22.27
C VAL A 54 -4.10 12.95 -22.98
N GLY A 55 -4.79 14.09 -22.92
CA GLY A 55 -6.10 14.26 -23.57
C GLY A 55 -6.03 14.12 -25.10
N LEU A 56 -5.04 14.76 -25.71
CA LEU A 56 -4.83 14.71 -27.15
C LEU A 56 -4.50 13.30 -27.65
N ILE A 57 -3.68 12.57 -26.90
CA ILE A 57 -3.30 11.20 -27.27
C ILE A 57 -4.47 10.23 -27.13
N ILE A 58 -5.28 10.38 -26.05
CA ILE A 58 -6.48 9.54 -25.87
C ILE A 58 -7.47 9.82 -27.02
N ALA A 59 -7.70 11.08 -27.37
CA ALA A 59 -8.57 11.44 -28.48
C ALA A 59 -8.04 10.91 -29.82
N ALA A 60 -6.73 11.07 -30.09
CA ALA A 60 -6.11 10.57 -31.32
C ALA A 60 -6.26 9.04 -31.45
N VAL A 61 -6.00 8.28 -30.36
CA VAL A 61 -6.17 6.83 -30.36
C VAL A 61 -7.63 6.44 -30.63
N GLY A 62 -8.58 7.13 -30.00
CA GLY A 62 -10.02 6.89 -30.24
C GLY A 62 -10.42 7.13 -31.69
N ILE A 63 -10.03 8.27 -32.25
CA ILE A 63 -10.35 8.66 -33.63
C ILE A 63 -9.70 7.70 -34.63
N VAL A 64 -8.42 7.37 -34.46
CA VAL A 64 -7.73 6.44 -35.36
C VAL A 64 -8.34 5.05 -35.32
N THR A 65 -8.58 4.51 -34.11
CA THR A 65 -9.17 3.18 -33.97
C THR A 65 -10.56 3.14 -34.61
N PHE A 66 -11.42 4.11 -34.31
CA PHE A 66 -12.76 4.18 -34.87
C PHE A 66 -12.74 4.34 -36.40
N GLY A 67 -11.87 5.26 -36.91
CA GLY A 67 -11.73 5.54 -38.33
C GLY A 67 -11.28 4.32 -39.14
N VAL A 68 -10.32 3.54 -38.60
CA VAL A 68 -9.85 2.31 -39.24
C VAL A 68 -11.00 1.29 -39.39
N PHE A 69 -11.75 1.05 -38.31
CA PHE A 69 -12.87 0.11 -38.38
C PHE A 69 -14.00 0.58 -39.27
N LEU A 70 -14.27 1.87 -39.29
CA LEU A 70 -15.28 2.46 -40.19
C LEU A 70 -14.85 2.34 -41.65
N ALA A 71 -13.60 2.62 -41.98
CA ALA A 71 -13.04 2.49 -43.32
C ALA A 71 -13.10 1.03 -43.82
N ILE A 72 -12.75 0.07 -42.97
CA ILE A 72 -12.88 -1.36 -43.27
C ILE A 72 -14.37 -1.71 -43.48
N GLY A 73 -15.27 -1.10 -42.69
CA GLY A 73 -16.72 -1.29 -42.82
C GLY A 73 -17.28 -0.89 -44.18
N PHE A 74 -16.82 0.21 -44.72
CA PHE A 74 -17.18 0.66 -46.05
C PHE A 74 -16.62 -0.25 -47.12
N TRP A 75 -15.39 -0.73 -46.95
CA TRP A 75 -14.75 -1.65 -47.92
C TRP A 75 -15.41 -3.02 -47.96
N VAL A 76 -15.86 -3.55 -46.81
CA VAL A 76 -16.52 -4.87 -46.72
C VAL A 76 -18.04 -4.79 -46.97
N GLY A 77 -18.61 -3.59 -47.10
CA GLY A 77 -20.05 -3.40 -47.32
C GLY A 77 -20.91 -3.45 -46.05
N HIS A 78 -20.32 -3.51 -44.87
CA HIS A 78 -21.02 -3.57 -43.58
C HIS A 78 -20.61 -2.42 -42.61
N PRO A 79 -20.80 -1.12 -42.99
CA PRO A 79 -20.28 0.01 -42.21
C PRO A 79 -20.93 0.16 -40.84
N ILE A 80 -22.22 -0.20 -40.70
CA ILE A 80 -22.93 -0.08 -39.41
C ILE A 80 -22.36 -1.06 -38.40
N TYR A 81 -22.20 -2.32 -38.80
CA TYR A 81 -21.67 -3.37 -37.92
C TYR A 81 -20.25 -3.08 -37.46
N LEU A 82 -19.37 -2.75 -38.41
CA LEU A 82 -17.97 -2.43 -38.12
C LEU A 82 -17.84 -1.06 -37.46
N GLY A 83 -18.74 -0.12 -37.66
CA GLY A 83 -18.81 1.12 -36.93
C GLY A 83 -19.12 0.93 -35.45
N ILE A 84 -20.10 0.10 -35.10
CA ILE A 84 -20.42 -0.22 -33.70
C ILE A 84 -19.24 -0.94 -33.03
N LEU A 85 -18.67 -1.95 -33.72
CA LEU A 85 -17.49 -2.68 -33.21
C LEU A 85 -16.30 -1.73 -33.02
N GLY A 86 -16.03 -0.86 -34.00
CA GLY A 86 -14.98 0.15 -33.95
C GLY A 86 -15.16 1.13 -32.80
N PHE A 87 -16.39 1.56 -32.52
CA PHE A 87 -16.67 2.42 -31.36
C PHE A 87 -16.35 1.72 -30.03
N LEU A 88 -16.75 0.46 -29.87
CA LEU A 88 -16.45 -0.30 -28.65
C LEU A 88 -14.95 -0.51 -28.47
N LEU A 89 -14.24 -0.85 -29.54
CA LEU A 89 -12.78 -1.04 -29.51
C LEU A 89 -12.04 0.28 -29.30
N ALA A 90 -12.50 1.38 -29.88
CA ALA A 90 -11.94 2.71 -29.64
C ALA A 90 -12.09 3.10 -28.15
N PHE A 91 -13.26 2.87 -27.58
CA PHE A 91 -13.50 3.12 -26.16
C PHE A 91 -12.59 2.27 -25.26
N LEU A 92 -12.45 0.98 -25.58
CA LEU A 92 -11.55 0.09 -24.87
C LEU A 92 -10.07 0.53 -24.99
N ALA A 93 -9.62 0.89 -26.18
CA ALA A 93 -8.26 1.39 -26.42
C ALA A 93 -7.99 2.67 -25.64
N MET A 94 -8.92 3.62 -25.66
CA MET A 94 -8.83 4.85 -24.86
C MET A 94 -8.74 4.56 -23.35
N ALA A 95 -9.55 3.63 -22.84
CA ALA A 95 -9.52 3.25 -21.43
C ALA A 95 -8.19 2.60 -21.03
N ILE A 96 -7.62 1.72 -21.87
CA ILE A 96 -6.32 1.10 -21.64
C ILE A 96 -5.19 2.14 -21.64
N ILE A 97 -5.17 3.03 -22.61
CA ILE A 97 -4.12 4.08 -22.71
C ILE A 97 -4.23 5.04 -21.52
N PHE A 98 -5.45 5.45 -21.17
CA PHE A 98 -5.68 6.29 -19.99
C PHE A 98 -5.22 5.62 -18.70
N GLY A 99 -5.60 4.35 -18.47
CA GLY A 99 -5.19 3.60 -17.28
C GLY A 99 -3.67 3.50 -17.14
N ARG A 100 -2.97 3.15 -18.23
CA ARG A 100 -1.49 3.08 -18.23
C ARG A 100 -0.82 4.42 -17.97
N ARG A 101 -1.39 5.53 -18.45
CA ARG A 101 -0.85 6.87 -18.20
C ARG A 101 -1.17 7.36 -16.81
N ALA A 102 -2.36 7.10 -16.31
CA ALA A 102 -2.77 7.42 -14.95
C ALA A 102 -1.88 6.68 -13.93
N GLU A 103 -1.62 5.39 -14.16
CA GLU A 103 -0.69 4.60 -13.35
C GLU A 103 0.72 5.20 -13.35
N ARG A 104 1.26 5.57 -14.52
CA ARG A 104 2.58 6.21 -14.62
C ARG A 104 2.64 7.54 -13.86
N ALA A 105 1.59 8.35 -13.98
CA ALA A 105 1.48 9.63 -13.28
C ALA A 105 1.42 9.45 -11.76
N ALA A 106 0.67 8.45 -11.28
CA ALA A 106 0.58 8.10 -9.87
C ALA A 106 1.94 7.65 -9.30
N PHE A 107 2.63 6.74 -9.99
CA PHE A 107 3.97 6.31 -9.58
C PHE A 107 4.99 7.45 -9.61
N GLY A 108 4.94 8.34 -10.62
CA GLY A 108 5.83 9.49 -10.69
C GLY A 108 5.65 10.49 -9.54
N GLN A 109 4.43 10.62 -9.00
CA GLN A 109 4.17 11.47 -7.83
C GLN A 109 4.65 10.82 -6.51
N MET A 110 4.72 9.49 -6.45
CA MET A 110 5.21 8.74 -5.29
C MET A 110 6.73 8.57 -5.31
N GLU A 111 7.34 8.66 -6.48
CA GLU A 111 8.78 8.47 -6.64
C GLU A 111 9.54 9.57 -5.88
N GLY A 112 10.52 9.15 -5.06
CA GLY A 112 11.25 10.05 -4.17
C GLY A 112 10.57 10.36 -2.82
N GLN A 113 9.35 9.87 -2.58
CA GLN A 113 8.74 9.99 -1.25
C GLN A 113 9.14 8.80 -0.37
N PRO A 114 9.54 9.02 0.90
CA PRO A 114 9.84 7.94 1.82
C PRO A 114 8.63 7.03 2.03
N GLY A 115 8.81 5.71 1.93
CA GLY A 115 7.74 4.74 2.10
C GLY A 115 6.96 4.40 0.83
N ALA A 116 7.30 4.96 -0.33
CA ALA A 116 6.64 4.66 -1.60
C ALA A 116 6.75 3.17 -1.97
N ALA A 117 7.91 2.53 -1.73
CA ALA A 117 8.07 1.11 -1.97
C ALA A 117 7.22 0.26 -1.02
N ALA A 118 6.94 0.71 0.21
CA ALA A 118 6.03 0.01 1.10
C ALA A 118 4.64 -0.15 0.48
N ALA A 119 4.11 0.92 -0.14
CA ALA A 119 2.81 0.89 -0.82
C ALA A 119 2.81 -0.08 -2.01
N VAL A 120 3.90 -0.14 -2.78
CA VAL A 120 4.06 -1.09 -3.88
C VAL A 120 4.14 -2.52 -3.35
N LEU A 121 4.88 -2.75 -2.26
CA LEU A 121 5.05 -4.07 -1.65
C LEU A 121 3.73 -4.63 -1.10
N GLN A 122 2.86 -3.81 -0.53
CA GLN A 122 1.53 -4.23 -0.08
C GLN A 122 0.67 -4.79 -1.24
N ASN A 123 0.95 -4.36 -2.46
CA ASN A 123 0.23 -4.76 -3.67
C ASN A 123 0.99 -5.74 -4.57
N VAL A 124 2.10 -6.35 -4.10
CA VAL A 124 2.89 -7.30 -4.90
C VAL A 124 2.07 -8.54 -5.31
N GLY A 125 1.14 -8.95 -4.47
CA GLY A 125 0.22 -10.06 -4.78
C GLY A 125 0.27 -11.21 -3.77
N ARG A 126 -0.54 -12.23 -4.01
CA ARG A 126 -0.65 -13.40 -3.13
C ARG A 126 0.67 -14.18 -3.08
N GLY A 127 1.01 -14.69 -1.90
CA GLY A 127 2.22 -15.50 -1.67
C GLY A 127 3.45 -14.70 -1.24
N TRP A 128 3.30 -13.39 -1.01
CA TRP A 128 4.31 -12.53 -0.40
C TRP A 128 3.83 -12.03 0.96
N SER A 129 4.67 -12.15 1.97
CA SER A 129 4.49 -11.55 3.29
C SER A 129 5.39 -10.31 3.37
N THR A 130 4.80 -9.14 3.53
CA THR A 130 5.53 -7.87 3.50
C THR A 130 5.57 -7.23 4.88
N THR A 131 6.74 -6.75 5.28
CA THR A 131 6.94 -6.00 6.52
C THR A 131 7.58 -4.67 6.14
N PRO A 132 6.85 -3.55 6.28
CA PRO A 132 7.40 -2.23 6.00
C PRO A 132 8.40 -1.81 7.08
N ALA A 133 9.38 -0.97 6.69
CA ALA A 133 10.31 -0.28 7.58
C ALA A 133 11.01 -1.19 8.61
N VAL A 134 11.61 -2.31 8.15
CA VAL A 134 12.37 -3.23 9.02
C VAL A 134 13.68 -2.61 9.49
N ALA A 135 14.21 -1.64 8.75
CA ALA A 135 15.33 -0.80 9.15
C ALA A 135 15.14 0.60 8.59
N MET A 136 15.55 1.60 9.37
CA MET A 136 15.50 3.01 8.98
C MET A 136 16.65 3.75 9.64
N ASN A 137 17.22 4.73 8.93
CA ASN A 137 18.24 5.63 9.48
C ASN A 137 17.65 7.04 9.77
N ARG A 138 18.48 7.91 10.37
CA ARG A 138 18.08 9.30 10.67
C ARG A 138 17.83 10.14 9.41
N SER A 139 18.39 9.74 8.28
CA SER A 139 18.24 10.42 6.98
C SER A 139 17.02 9.94 6.20
N GLN A 140 16.10 9.18 6.83
CA GLN A 140 14.90 8.62 6.23
C GLN A 140 15.16 7.62 5.09
N ASP A 141 16.37 7.04 5.03
CA ASP A 141 16.60 5.87 4.19
C ASP A 141 15.93 4.67 4.88
N VAL A 142 15.11 3.93 4.15
CA VAL A 142 14.24 2.88 4.71
C VAL A 142 14.45 1.57 3.98
N ILE A 143 14.45 0.47 4.70
CA ILE A 143 14.42 -0.89 4.14
C ILE A 143 13.11 -1.55 4.49
N HIS A 144 12.48 -2.10 3.48
CA HIS A 144 11.29 -2.95 3.58
C HIS A 144 11.67 -4.39 3.29
N ARG A 145 10.97 -5.33 3.90
CA ARG A 145 11.21 -6.76 3.71
C ARG A 145 9.97 -7.42 3.12
N ALA A 146 10.18 -8.24 2.11
CA ALA A 146 9.17 -9.13 1.58
C ALA A 146 9.69 -10.58 1.60
N VAL A 147 8.89 -11.52 2.05
CA VAL A 147 9.20 -12.95 2.11
C VAL A 147 8.25 -13.70 1.21
N GLY A 148 8.79 -14.48 0.30
CA GLY A 148 8.02 -15.26 -0.65
C GLY A 148 8.77 -16.48 -1.15
N ARG A 149 8.25 -17.16 -2.16
CA ARG A 149 8.89 -18.34 -2.72
C ARG A 149 10.27 -18.09 -3.36
N ALA A 150 10.58 -16.85 -3.68
CA ALA A 150 11.91 -16.47 -4.17
C ALA A 150 12.96 -16.31 -3.05
N GLY A 151 12.53 -16.29 -1.79
CA GLY A 151 13.36 -16.00 -0.64
C GLY A 151 12.94 -14.72 0.06
N ILE A 152 13.91 -14.06 0.68
CA ILE A 152 13.76 -12.76 1.32
C ILE A 152 14.20 -11.69 0.33
N VAL A 153 13.34 -10.71 0.09
CA VAL A 153 13.65 -9.55 -0.74
C VAL A 153 13.69 -8.31 0.15
N LEU A 154 14.83 -7.66 0.21
CA LEU A 154 15.03 -6.39 0.90
C LEU A 154 14.89 -5.27 -0.14
N VAL A 155 13.87 -4.44 0.03
CA VAL A 155 13.61 -3.30 -0.85
C VAL A 155 13.99 -2.03 -0.11
N ALA A 156 14.98 -1.31 -0.63
CA ALA A 156 15.57 -0.16 0.02
C ALA A 156 15.25 1.13 -0.74
N GLU A 157 14.84 2.16 0.00
CA GLU A 157 14.58 3.52 -0.48
C GLU A 157 15.54 4.49 0.17
N GLY A 158 16.11 5.41 -0.60
CA GLY A 158 16.99 6.47 -0.13
C GLY A 158 18.28 6.61 -0.92
N ASN A 159 19.29 7.22 -0.33
CA ASN A 159 20.56 7.45 -1.01
C ASN A 159 21.38 6.15 -1.15
N PRO A 160 21.78 5.73 -2.36
CA PRO A 160 22.44 4.45 -2.60
C PRO A 160 23.73 4.26 -1.80
N ASN A 161 24.50 5.32 -1.56
CA ASN A 161 25.74 5.22 -0.81
C ASN A 161 25.51 4.89 0.67
N ARG A 162 24.46 5.44 1.28
CA ARG A 162 24.10 5.15 2.67
C ARG A 162 23.37 3.81 2.80
N LEU A 163 22.60 3.43 1.78
CA LEU A 163 21.86 2.16 1.76
C LEU A 163 22.78 0.94 1.76
N LYS A 164 23.97 1.01 1.19
CA LYS A 164 24.93 -0.11 1.14
C LYS A 164 25.23 -0.67 2.53
N SER A 165 25.55 0.21 3.50
CA SER A 165 25.84 -0.22 4.88
C SER A 165 24.60 -0.76 5.59
N LEU A 166 23.43 -0.13 5.41
CA LEU A 166 22.17 -0.53 6.01
C LEU A 166 21.71 -1.88 5.46
N LEU A 167 21.80 -2.09 4.13
CA LEU A 167 21.49 -3.37 3.48
C LEU A 167 22.44 -4.48 3.93
N ALA A 168 23.73 -4.21 4.05
CA ALA A 168 24.71 -5.19 4.53
C ALA A 168 24.39 -5.65 5.96
N ALA A 169 24.01 -4.72 6.83
CA ALA A 169 23.60 -5.04 8.19
C ALA A 169 22.33 -5.90 8.22
N GLU A 170 21.30 -5.57 7.44
CA GLU A 170 20.06 -6.35 7.37
C GLU A 170 20.30 -7.73 6.70
N LYS A 171 21.10 -7.83 5.64
CA LYS A 171 21.48 -9.12 5.05
C LYS A 171 22.17 -10.02 6.09
N LYS A 172 23.14 -9.47 6.83
CA LYS A 172 23.84 -10.22 7.90
C LYS A 172 22.87 -10.69 9.00
N LYS A 173 21.88 -9.87 9.34
CA LYS A 173 20.84 -10.20 10.30
C LYS A 173 19.95 -11.33 9.75
N MET A 174 19.51 -11.26 8.50
CA MET A 174 18.69 -12.30 7.88
C MET A 174 19.44 -13.64 7.80
N ALA A 175 20.70 -13.62 7.40
CA ALA A 175 21.53 -14.83 7.31
C ALA A 175 21.72 -15.57 8.66
N ARG A 176 21.63 -14.85 9.79
CA ARG A 176 21.68 -15.46 11.13
C ARG A 176 20.37 -16.07 11.59
N ILE A 177 19.23 -15.52 11.13
CA ILE A 177 17.89 -15.90 11.58
C ILE A 177 17.32 -17.00 10.72
N VAL A 178 17.49 -16.88 9.41
CA VAL A 178 16.89 -17.76 8.42
C VAL A 178 18.02 -18.35 7.58
N LEU A 179 18.54 -19.49 8.03
CA LEU A 179 19.56 -20.25 7.33
C LEU A 179 18.97 -20.82 6.04
N ASP A 180 19.78 -20.92 5.00
CA ASP A 180 19.45 -21.53 3.70
C ASP A 180 18.34 -20.85 2.90
N VAL A 181 18.01 -19.58 3.22
CA VAL A 181 17.07 -18.78 2.46
C VAL A 181 17.81 -17.70 1.67
N PRO A 182 17.67 -17.65 0.34
CA PRO A 182 18.31 -16.62 -0.46
C PRO A 182 17.79 -15.23 -0.09
N VAL A 183 18.70 -14.26 0.01
CA VAL A 183 18.39 -12.87 0.31
C VAL A 183 18.75 -12.00 -0.91
N HIS A 184 17.74 -11.43 -1.52
CA HIS A 184 17.86 -10.49 -2.64
C HIS A 184 17.72 -9.06 -2.13
N ASP A 185 18.39 -8.11 -2.78
CA ASP A 185 18.24 -6.68 -2.53
C ASP A 185 17.81 -5.94 -3.80
N ILE A 186 16.94 -4.98 -3.62
CA ILE A 186 16.45 -4.08 -4.67
C ILE A 186 16.55 -2.66 -4.11
N ILE A 187 17.35 -1.82 -4.75
CA ILE A 187 17.42 -0.39 -4.43
C ILE A 187 16.45 0.32 -5.38
N VAL A 188 15.52 1.07 -4.80
CA VAL A 188 14.51 1.81 -5.56
C VAL A 188 15.04 3.20 -5.91
N GLY A 189 14.91 3.57 -7.18
CA GLY A 189 15.32 4.88 -7.68
C GLY A 189 15.41 4.94 -9.18
N THR A 190 15.96 6.03 -9.69
CA THR A 190 16.06 6.31 -11.13
C THR A 190 17.51 6.29 -11.66
N GLU A 191 18.50 6.15 -10.77
CA GLU A 191 19.90 6.11 -11.13
C GLU A 191 20.33 4.73 -11.67
N GLU A 192 21.54 4.66 -12.22
CA GLU A 192 22.10 3.42 -12.73
C GLU A 192 22.24 2.36 -11.62
N GLY A 193 21.81 1.13 -11.89
CA GLY A 193 21.79 0.05 -10.90
C GLY A 193 20.58 0.07 -9.96
N GLN A 194 19.70 1.05 -10.05
CA GLN A 194 18.46 1.13 -9.28
C GLN A 194 17.27 0.64 -10.09
N VAL A 195 16.21 0.25 -9.39
CA VAL A 195 14.96 -0.22 -9.99
C VAL A 195 13.90 0.87 -9.81
N PRO A 196 13.33 1.43 -10.90
CA PRO A 196 12.22 2.38 -10.80
C PRO A 196 11.05 1.79 -10.00
N LEU A 197 10.40 2.60 -9.19
CA LEU A 197 9.31 2.19 -8.29
C LEU A 197 8.25 1.33 -9.01
N LYS A 198 7.83 1.72 -10.22
CA LYS A 198 6.87 0.99 -11.06
C LYS A 198 7.33 -0.40 -11.48
N LYS A 199 8.64 -0.66 -11.51
CA LYS A 199 9.22 -1.95 -11.93
C LYS A 199 9.50 -2.88 -10.74
N VAL A 200 9.49 -2.40 -9.50
CA VAL A 200 9.80 -3.20 -8.29
C VAL A 200 8.98 -4.48 -8.25
N ARG A 201 7.65 -4.37 -8.39
CA ARG A 201 6.77 -5.54 -8.42
C ARG A 201 7.16 -6.54 -9.50
N THR A 202 7.40 -6.07 -10.72
CA THR A 202 7.76 -6.94 -11.85
C THR A 202 9.10 -7.61 -11.63
N THR A 203 10.07 -6.88 -11.08
CA THR A 203 11.40 -7.41 -10.75
C THR A 203 11.31 -8.51 -9.70
N MET A 204 10.53 -8.29 -8.64
CA MET A 204 10.29 -9.31 -7.61
C MET A 204 9.62 -10.58 -8.15
N LEU A 205 8.63 -10.42 -9.04
CA LEU A 205 7.91 -11.55 -9.63
C LEU A 205 8.74 -12.36 -10.62
N LYS A 206 9.82 -11.79 -11.16
CA LYS A 206 10.78 -12.46 -12.06
C LYS A 206 11.84 -13.28 -11.29
N LEU A 207 11.97 -13.09 -9.98
CA LEU A 207 12.93 -13.85 -9.19
C LEU A 207 12.58 -15.36 -9.21
N PRO A 208 13.58 -16.23 -9.23
CA PRO A 208 13.38 -17.68 -9.26
C PRO A 208 12.69 -18.16 -7.96
N ARG A 209 11.72 -19.05 -8.10
CA ARG A 209 10.98 -19.63 -6.97
C ARG A 209 11.73 -20.85 -6.45
N VAL A 210 12.54 -20.67 -5.43
CA VAL A 210 13.40 -21.73 -4.86
C VAL A 210 12.84 -22.32 -3.56
N LEU A 211 11.91 -21.65 -2.89
CA LEU A 211 11.33 -22.10 -1.63
C LEU A 211 9.96 -22.78 -1.82
N SER A 212 9.73 -23.83 -1.05
CA SER A 212 8.40 -24.41 -0.86
C SER A 212 7.52 -23.54 0.04
N GLY A 213 6.20 -23.76 0.00
CA GLY A 213 5.27 -23.04 0.87
C GLY A 213 5.55 -23.22 2.36
N ALA A 214 5.96 -24.42 2.77
CA ALA A 214 6.35 -24.74 4.17
C ALA A 214 7.59 -23.96 4.60
N GLN A 215 8.61 -23.86 3.74
CA GLN A 215 9.82 -23.10 4.02
C GLN A 215 9.53 -21.59 4.14
N VAL A 216 8.63 -21.05 3.31
CA VAL A 216 8.18 -19.65 3.42
C VAL A 216 7.45 -19.41 4.74
N ALA A 217 6.58 -20.33 5.17
CA ALA A 217 5.89 -20.24 6.47
C ALA A 217 6.90 -20.27 7.63
N ALA A 218 7.80 -21.24 7.64
CA ALA A 218 8.83 -21.34 8.68
C ALA A 218 9.75 -20.09 8.74
N ALA A 219 10.11 -19.53 7.58
CA ALA A 219 10.87 -18.28 7.52
C ALA A 219 10.10 -17.11 8.12
N ASN A 220 8.82 -16.97 7.79
CA ASN A 220 7.96 -15.94 8.35
C ASN A 220 7.83 -16.08 9.88
N ASP A 221 7.64 -17.28 10.40
CA ASP A 221 7.48 -17.52 11.84
C ASP A 221 8.74 -17.15 12.62
N ARG A 222 9.93 -17.54 12.11
CA ARG A 222 11.22 -17.13 12.71
C ARG A 222 11.40 -15.60 12.71
N LEU A 223 11.01 -14.93 11.62
CA LEU A 223 11.13 -13.49 11.49
C LEU A 223 10.12 -12.72 12.37
N ARG A 224 8.92 -13.27 12.59
CA ARG A 224 7.92 -12.72 13.53
C ARG A 224 8.40 -12.86 14.96
N ALA A 225 8.88 -14.05 15.36
CA ALA A 225 9.42 -14.26 16.69
C ALA A 225 10.53 -13.28 17.07
N LEU A 226 11.37 -12.90 16.10
CA LEU A 226 12.37 -11.85 16.31
C LEU A 226 11.73 -10.47 16.53
N GLY A 227 10.71 -10.11 15.74
CA GLY A 227 9.98 -8.86 15.90
C GLY A 227 9.34 -8.72 17.26
N ASP A 228 8.72 -9.80 17.75
CA ASP A 228 8.09 -9.85 19.07
C ASP A 228 9.12 -9.76 20.20
N LEU A 229 10.27 -10.40 20.07
CA LEU A 229 11.37 -10.26 21.02
C LEU A 229 11.90 -8.82 21.11
N MET A 230 12.05 -8.15 19.97
CA MET A 230 12.53 -6.76 19.95
C MET A 230 11.49 -5.77 20.49
N SER A 231 10.19 -6.01 20.26
CA SER A 231 9.11 -5.17 20.79
C SER A 231 8.91 -5.35 22.29
N ASN A 232 9.17 -6.55 22.80
CA ASN A 232 9.05 -6.91 24.22
C ASN A 232 10.34 -6.69 25.03
N MET A 233 11.46 -6.31 24.38
CA MET A 233 12.64 -5.89 25.14
C MET A 233 12.29 -4.62 25.94
N PRO A 234 12.43 -4.64 27.27
CA PRO A 234 12.31 -3.40 28.04
C PRO A 234 13.34 -2.43 27.52
N MET A 235 12.85 -1.35 26.89
CA MET A 235 13.78 -0.27 26.50
C MET A 235 14.56 0.13 27.74
N PRO A 236 15.91 0.14 27.70
CA PRO A 236 16.69 0.68 28.81
C PRO A 236 16.14 2.09 29.06
N LYS A 237 15.59 2.31 30.25
CA LYS A 237 15.23 3.65 30.67
C LYS A 237 16.55 4.39 30.81
N GLY A 238 17.00 5.00 29.71
CA GLY A 238 18.12 5.94 29.76
C GLY A 238 17.82 6.99 30.82
N PRO A 239 18.83 7.59 31.45
CA PRO A 239 18.62 8.63 32.46
C PRO A 239 17.72 9.71 31.83
N MET A 240 16.53 9.90 32.43
CA MET A 240 15.61 10.97 32.01
C MET A 240 16.39 12.30 32.01
N PRO A 241 16.25 13.12 30.96
CA PRO A 241 16.82 14.48 30.99
C PRO A 241 16.29 15.16 32.23
N LYS A 242 17.21 15.66 33.08
CA LYS A 242 16.87 16.46 34.26
C LYS A 242 16.05 17.67 33.79
N GLY A 243 14.74 17.66 34.04
CA GLY A 243 13.85 18.76 33.66
C GLY A 243 12.42 18.42 33.31
N MET A 244 12.09 17.18 33.00
CA MET A 244 10.69 16.80 32.81
C MET A 244 10.01 16.46 34.14
N ARG A 245 9.36 17.45 34.75
CA ARG A 245 8.43 17.24 35.85
C ARG A 245 7.17 16.60 35.26
N MET A 246 6.86 15.37 35.67
CA MET A 246 5.52 14.78 35.40
C MET A 246 4.46 15.66 36.08
N PRO A 247 3.34 15.95 35.40
CA PRO A 247 2.20 16.59 36.04
C PRO A 247 1.69 15.66 37.16
N ARG A 248 1.83 16.09 38.39
CA ARG A 248 1.23 15.50 39.58
C ARG A 248 -0.23 15.97 39.63
N GLY A 249 -1.18 15.17 39.12
CA GLY A 249 -2.58 15.54 39.16
C GLY A 249 -3.48 14.44 38.62
N GLY A 250 -3.69 13.37 39.39
CA GLY A 250 -4.87 12.54 39.22
C GLY A 250 -6.09 13.25 39.81
N PRO A 251 -7.29 13.14 39.20
CA PRO A 251 -8.50 13.74 39.75
C PRO A 251 -8.84 13.07 41.07
N LYS A 252 -8.95 13.85 42.15
CA LYS A 252 -9.55 13.42 43.41
C LYS A 252 -11.03 13.27 43.17
N THR A 253 -11.53 12.02 43.13
CA THR A 253 -12.95 11.72 43.28
C THR A 253 -13.37 12.06 44.70
N ARG A 254 -14.34 12.92 44.79
CA ARG A 254 -15.17 13.18 45.96
C ARG A 254 -16.53 12.52 45.77
#